data_4e2ba4d9931c9998ec851f73fbf0d14f
#
_entry.id   4e2ba4d9931c9998ec851f73fbf0d14f
#
_cell.length_a   1.000
_cell.length_b   1.000
_cell.length_c   1.000
_cell.angle_alpha   90.00
_cell.angle_beta   90.00
_cell.angle_gamma   90.00
#
_symmetry.space_group_name_H-M   'P 1'
#
loop_
_entity.id
_entity.type
_entity.pdbx_description
1 polymer ?
#
loop_
_entity_poly.entity_id
_entity_poly.type
_entity_poly.pdbx_seq_one_letter_code
_entity_poly.pdbx_strand_id
1 'polypeptide(L)'
;NLFYSISDIERVGDHAENLVESVEYMKDRGIDLTESGIEDIRQIGAAAVKSFDHAVRARQYNSMDEVRKVGQYEDEVDNLEEEFREKHVERLSNGECNASSGMVFMDIISNLERVSDHAYNLAGYIKDEM
;
A
#
# COMPACT_ATOMS: atom_id res chain seq x y z
N ASN A 1 -5.06 21.51 5.38
CA ASN A 1 -4.04 22.13 6.22
C ASN A 1 -2.68 21.49 5.93
N LEU A 2 -1.70 22.34 5.66
CA LEU A 2 -0.35 21.89 5.29
C LEU A 2 0.29 21.03 6.40
N PHE A 3 0.03 21.35 7.65
CA PHE A 3 0.54 20.60 8.80
C PHE A 3 0.06 19.12 8.76
N TYR A 4 -1.22 18.90 8.55
CA TYR A 4 -1.76 17.53 8.43
C TYR A 4 -1.25 16.82 7.20
N SER A 5 -1.07 17.54 6.10
CA SER A 5 -0.50 16.98 4.86
C SER A 5 0.93 16.48 5.10
N ILE A 6 1.75 17.25 5.81
CA ILE A 6 3.13 16.85 6.14
C ILE A 6 3.14 15.59 7.01
N SER A 7 2.23 15.51 7.98
CA SER A 7 2.11 14.36 8.87
C SER A 7 1.79 13.09 8.09
N ASP A 8 0.85 13.15 7.15
CA ASP A 8 0.51 11.97 6.33
C ASP A 8 1.65 11.59 5.38
N ILE A 9 2.37 12.55 4.81
CA ILE A 9 3.54 12.27 3.97
C ILE A 9 4.64 11.59 4.80
N GLU A 10 4.88 12.07 6.02
CA GLU A 10 5.84 11.43 6.93
C GLU A 10 5.48 9.98 7.22
N ARG A 11 4.20 9.69 7.45
CA ARG A 11 3.72 8.33 7.69
C ARG A 11 3.87 7.44 6.47
N VAL A 12 3.69 7.97 5.27
CA VAL A 12 3.99 7.22 4.04
C VAL A 12 5.46 6.83 4.01
N GLY A 13 6.35 7.74 4.40
CA GLY A 13 7.78 7.45 4.51
C GLY A 13 8.08 6.33 5.51
N ASP A 14 7.40 6.33 6.66
CA ASP A 14 7.54 5.29 7.68
C ASP A 14 7.09 3.92 7.15
N HIS A 15 6.00 3.87 6.40
CA HIS A 15 5.55 2.61 5.80
C HIS A 15 6.49 2.14 4.68
N ALA A 16 7.07 3.05 3.91
CA ALA A 16 8.10 2.71 2.93
C ALA A 16 9.33 2.10 3.61
N GLU A 17 9.75 2.66 4.74
CA GLU A 17 10.84 2.11 5.55
C GLU A 17 10.51 0.70 6.04
N ASN A 18 9.29 0.48 6.53
CA ASN A 18 8.83 -0.84 6.95
C ASN A 18 8.87 -1.86 5.81
N LEU A 19 8.57 -1.44 4.57
CA LEU A 19 8.67 -2.31 3.40
C LEU A 19 10.11 -2.74 3.14
N VAL A 20 11.05 -1.81 3.24
CA VAL A 20 12.49 -2.11 3.10
C VAL A 20 12.93 -3.08 4.19
N GLU A 21 12.52 -2.87 5.43
CA GLU A 21 12.83 -3.75 6.56
C GLU A 21 12.28 -5.16 6.33
N SER A 22 11.08 -5.30 5.76
CA SER A 22 10.50 -6.60 5.43
C SER A 22 11.34 -7.35 4.40
N VAL A 23 11.84 -6.65 3.37
CA VAL A 23 12.70 -7.24 2.34
C VAL A 23 14.05 -7.67 2.95
N GLU A 24 14.65 -6.85 3.80
CA GLU A 24 15.89 -7.19 4.50
C GLU A 24 15.70 -8.40 5.40
N TYR A 25 14.59 -8.46 6.14
CA TYR A 25 14.26 -9.60 6.99
C TYR A 25 14.18 -10.90 6.18
N MET A 26 13.52 -10.87 5.03
CA MET A 26 13.44 -12.03 4.13
C MET A 26 14.83 -12.47 3.66
N LYS A 27 15.63 -11.52 3.23
CA LYS A 27 16.97 -11.78 2.72
C LYS A 27 17.85 -12.42 3.80
N ASP A 28 17.83 -11.86 5.01
CA ASP A 28 18.67 -12.33 6.13
C ASP A 28 18.27 -13.73 6.60
N ARG A 29 17.00 -14.08 6.46
CA ARG A 29 16.46 -15.37 6.95
C ARG A 29 16.21 -16.41 5.86
N GLY A 30 16.54 -16.06 4.61
CA GLY A 30 16.30 -16.97 3.49
C GLY A 30 14.83 -17.30 3.27
N ILE A 31 13.95 -16.32 3.49
CA ILE A 31 12.50 -16.48 3.28
C ILE A 31 12.18 -16.07 1.86
N ASP A 32 11.50 -16.98 1.12
CA ASP A 32 11.04 -16.71 -0.23
C ASP A 32 9.52 -16.62 -0.28
N LEU A 33 9.01 -15.69 -1.07
CA LEU A 33 7.60 -15.62 -1.41
C LEU A 33 7.32 -16.49 -2.63
N THR A 34 6.08 -16.95 -2.78
CA THR A 34 5.67 -17.66 -4.00
C THR A 34 5.64 -16.67 -5.17
N GLU A 35 5.75 -17.16 -6.41
CA GLU A 35 5.61 -16.32 -7.61
C GLU A 35 4.26 -15.61 -7.62
N SER A 36 3.20 -16.31 -7.24
CA SER A 36 1.86 -15.76 -7.11
C SER A 36 1.80 -14.63 -6.09
N GLY A 37 2.45 -14.79 -4.93
CA GLY A 37 2.52 -13.77 -3.90
C GLY A 37 3.28 -12.52 -4.36
N ILE A 38 4.37 -12.70 -5.09
CA ILE A 38 5.15 -11.59 -5.66
C ILE A 38 4.30 -10.81 -6.66
N GLU A 39 3.55 -11.49 -7.52
CA GLU A 39 2.66 -10.84 -8.48
C GLU A 39 1.55 -10.06 -7.80
N ASP A 40 0.97 -10.62 -6.73
CA ASP A 40 -0.02 -9.92 -5.92
C ASP A 40 0.56 -8.61 -5.34
N ILE A 41 1.78 -8.67 -4.80
CA ILE A 41 2.47 -7.48 -4.25
C ILE A 41 2.73 -6.45 -5.35
N ARG A 42 3.15 -6.86 -6.54
CA ARG A 42 3.35 -5.93 -7.65
C ARG A 42 2.07 -5.19 -7.99
N GLN A 43 0.97 -5.90 -8.03
CA GLN A 43 -0.32 -5.33 -8.41
C GLN A 43 -0.82 -4.32 -7.37
N ILE A 44 -0.85 -4.71 -6.10
CA ILE A 44 -1.30 -3.79 -5.04
C ILE A 44 -0.31 -2.65 -4.83
N GLY A 45 0.98 -2.92 -4.96
CA GLY A 45 2.03 -1.91 -4.87
C GLY A 45 1.91 -0.85 -5.95
N ALA A 46 1.64 -1.25 -7.18
CA ALA A 46 1.43 -0.32 -8.29
C ALA A 46 0.25 0.61 -8.02
N ALA A 47 -0.87 0.07 -7.51
CA ALA A 47 -2.05 0.86 -7.19
C ALA A 47 -1.78 1.83 -6.03
N ALA A 48 -1.08 1.38 -4.98
CA ALA A 48 -0.74 2.22 -3.83
C ALA A 48 0.19 3.39 -4.24
N VAL A 49 1.19 3.13 -5.07
CA VAL A 49 2.11 4.16 -5.58
C VAL A 49 1.35 5.18 -6.41
N LYS A 50 0.45 4.74 -7.28
CA LYS A 50 -0.38 5.65 -8.08
C LYS A 50 -1.29 6.50 -7.20
N SER A 51 -1.88 5.92 -6.17
CA SER A 51 -2.69 6.67 -5.21
C SER A 51 -1.89 7.81 -4.58
N PHE A 52 -0.69 7.53 -4.11
CA PHE A 52 0.18 8.53 -3.50
C PHE A 52 0.65 9.58 -4.52
N ASP A 53 1.03 9.16 -5.73
CA ASP A 53 1.46 10.07 -6.79
C ASP A 53 0.36 11.09 -7.13
N HIS A 54 -0.88 10.63 -7.29
CA HIS A 54 -2.01 11.51 -7.54
C HIS A 54 -2.33 12.42 -6.35
N ALA A 55 -2.12 11.95 -5.11
CA ALA A 55 -2.32 12.77 -3.92
C ALA A 55 -1.30 13.93 -3.88
N VAL A 56 -0.03 13.66 -4.22
CA VAL A 56 1.00 14.69 -4.32
C VAL A 56 0.66 15.69 -5.41
N ARG A 57 0.22 15.23 -6.57
CA ARG A 57 -0.22 16.10 -7.67
C ARG A 57 -1.43 16.95 -7.29
N ALA A 58 -2.37 16.36 -6.55
CA ALA A 58 -3.53 17.09 -6.05
C ALA A 58 -3.09 18.24 -5.15
N ARG A 59 -2.12 18.02 -4.28
CA ARG A 59 -1.58 19.08 -3.42
C ARG A 59 -0.80 20.12 -4.24
N GLN A 60 -0.01 19.67 -5.21
CA GLN A 60 0.81 20.54 -6.03
C GLN A 60 -0.01 21.50 -6.91
N TYR A 61 -1.12 21.01 -7.46
CA TYR A 61 -1.92 21.72 -8.45
C TYR A 61 -3.31 22.12 -7.96
N ASN A 62 -3.67 21.81 -6.72
CA ASN A 62 -5.01 22.01 -6.17
C ASN A 62 -6.09 21.46 -7.12
N SER A 63 -5.90 20.23 -7.58
CA SER A 63 -6.72 19.62 -8.64
C SER A 63 -7.75 18.64 -8.08
N MET A 64 -9.03 18.91 -8.29
CA MET A 64 -10.11 17.97 -7.93
C MET A 64 -10.10 16.73 -8.81
N ASP A 65 -9.61 16.81 -10.05
CA ASP A 65 -9.46 15.63 -10.90
C ASP A 65 -8.45 14.66 -10.29
N GLU A 66 -7.34 15.16 -9.75
CA GLU A 66 -6.35 14.33 -9.07
C GLU A 66 -6.91 13.75 -7.77
N VAL A 67 -7.70 14.52 -7.02
CA VAL A 67 -8.37 14.02 -5.80
C VAL A 67 -9.27 12.82 -6.15
N ARG A 68 -10.04 12.92 -7.23
CA ARG A 68 -10.91 11.80 -7.65
C ARG A 68 -10.12 10.54 -8.01
N LYS A 69 -8.97 10.71 -8.66
CA LYS A 69 -8.09 9.58 -9.01
C LYS A 69 -7.56 8.89 -7.75
N VAL A 70 -7.22 9.64 -6.72
CA VAL A 70 -6.80 9.07 -5.44
C VAL A 70 -7.88 8.15 -4.89
N GLY A 71 -9.14 8.60 -4.89
CA GLY A 71 -10.27 7.79 -4.44
C GLY A 71 -10.43 6.49 -5.23
N GLN A 72 -10.25 6.55 -6.54
CA GLN A 72 -10.34 5.36 -7.40
C GLN A 72 -9.26 4.35 -7.08
N TYR A 73 -8.01 4.78 -6.88
CA TYR A 73 -6.91 3.88 -6.54
C TYR A 73 -7.01 3.37 -5.10
N GLU A 74 -7.52 4.17 -4.19
CA GLU A 74 -7.78 3.74 -2.82
C GLU A 74 -8.80 2.59 -2.78
N ASP A 75 -9.88 2.70 -3.54
CA ASP A 75 -10.86 1.62 -3.69
C ASP A 75 -10.22 0.36 -4.29
N GLU A 76 -9.38 0.54 -5.31
CA GLU A 76 -8.64 -0.59 -5.93
C GLU A 76 -7.73 -1.27 -4.92
N VAL A 77 -6.97 -0.51 -4.14
CA VAL A 77 -6.08 -1.08 -3.12
C VAL A 77 -6.88 -1.86 -2.07
N ASP A 78 -7.99 -1.33 -1.60
CA ASP A 78 -8.83 -2.00 -0.61
C ASP A 78 -9.38 -3.33 -1.15
N ASN A 79 -9.86 -3.34 -2.39
CA ASN A 79 -10.38 -4.54 -3.03
C ASN A 79 -9.27 -5.58 -3.25
N LEU A 80 -8.09 -5.14 -3.69
CA LEU A 80 -6.94 -6.03 -3.88
C LEU A 80 -6.45 -6.60 -2.56
N GLU A 81 -6.41 -5.80 -1.50
CA GLU A 81 -6.02 -6.28 -0.18
C GLU A 81 -6.92 -7.42 0.28
N GLU A 82 -8.23 -7.23 0.17
CA GLU A 82 -9.20 -8.27 0.55
C GLU A 82 -9.02 -9.54 -0.27
N GLU A 83 -8.92 -9.41 -1.59
CA GLU A 83 -8.69 -10.53 -2.51
C GLU A 83 -7.40 -11.27 -2.17
N PHE A 84 -6.31 -10.54 -1.93
CA PHE A 84 -5.00 -11.15 -1.70
C PHE A 84 -4.89 -11.78 -0.31
N ARG A 85 -5.62 -11.29 0.68
CA ARG A 85 -5.73 -11.95 1.98
C ARG A 85 -6.40 -13.32 1.82
N GLU A 86 -7.48 -13.40 1.06
CA GLU A 86 -8.18 -14.66 0.80
C GLU A 86 -7.29 -15.65 0.03
N LYS A 87 -6.61 -15.17 -1.00
CA LYS A 87 -5.66 -16.00 -1.77
C LYS A 87 -4.53 -16.50 -0.89
N HIS A 88 -4.05 -15.68 0.02
CA HIS A 88 -2.98 -16.06 0.94
C HIS A 88 -3.43 -17.16 1.89
N VAL A 89 -4.63 -17.05 2.46
CA VAL A 89 -5.20 -18.11 3.33
C VAL A 89 -5.31 -19.42 2.54
N GLU A 90 -5.74 -19.37 1.29
CA GLU A 90 -5.83 -20.53 0.43
C GLU A 90 -4.46 -21.17 0.17
N ARG A 91 -3.43 -20.36 -0.11
CA ARG A 91 -2.06 -20.85 -0.28
C ARG A 91 -1.53 -21.54 0.97
N LEU A 92 -1.79 -20.97 2.15
CA LEU A 92 -1.44 -21.60 3.43
C LEU A 92 -2.13 -22.94 3.61
N SER A 93 -3.43 -22.99 3.34
CA SER A 93 -4.25 -24.21 3.49
C SER A 93 -3.78 -25.31 2.55
N ASN A 94 -3.29 -24.96 1.36
CA ASN A 94 -2.80 -25.90 0.36
C ASN A 94 -1.33 -26.28 0.53
N GLY A 95 -0.65 -25.72 1.54
CA GLY A 95 0.77 -26.00 1.77
C GLY A 95 1.71 -25.34 0.74
N GLU A 96 1.23 -24.35 -0.01
CA GLU A 96 2.02 -23.66 -1.04
C GLU A 96 2.99 -22.65 -0.45
N CYS A 97 2.77 -22.19 0.77
CA CYS A 97 3.66 -21.32 1.50
C CYS A 97 3.70 -21.70 2.98
N ASN A 98 4.72 -21.28 3.69
CA ASN A 98 4.86 -21.52 5.11
C ASN A 98 4.44 -20.29 5.93
N ALA A 99 4.37 -20.46 7.28
CA ALA A 99 3.95 -19.40 8.18
C ALA A 99 4.87 -18.17 8.12
N SER A 100 6.18 -18.37 7.96
CA SER A 100 7.15 -17.26 7.91
C SER A 100 6.97 -16.40 6.67
N SER A 101 6.84 -17.01 5.49
CA SER A 101 6.61 -16.26 4.25
C SER A 101 5.24 -15.60 4.24
N GLY A 102 4.24 -16.28 4.84
CA GLY A 102 2.91 -15.72 4.98
C GLY A 102 2.86 -14.47 5.84
N MET A 103 3.59 -14.46 6.95
CA MET A 103 3.66 -13.30 7.84
C MET A 103 4.28 -12.09 7.11
N VAL A 104 5.37 -12.31 6.39
CA VAL A 104 6.02 -11.24 5.62
C VAL A 104 5.10 -10.72 4.52
N PHE A 105 4.43 -11.61 3.79
CA PHE A 105 3.47 -11.22 2.76
C PHE A 105 2.38 -10.31 3.35
N MET A 106 1.79 -10.70 4.48
CA MET A 106 0.73 -9.91 5.12
C MET A 106 1.24 -8.55 5.60
N ASP A 107 2.46 -8.49 6.13
CA ASP A 107 3.06 -7.21 6.54
C ASP A 107 3.25 -6.28 5.35
N ILE A 108 3.72 -6.81 4.22
CA ILE A 108 3.94 -6.01 3.02
C ILE A 108 2.63 -5.44 2.49
N ILE A 109 1.59 -6.26 2.31
CA ILE A 109 0.32 -5.74 1.80
C ILE A 109 -0.35 -4.78 2.77
N SER A 110 -0.21 -4.99 4.08
CA SER A 110 -0.72 -4.06 5.09
C SER A 110 -0.04 -2.70 5.02
N ASN A 111 1.28 -2.66 4.83
CA ASN A 111 2.00 -1.39 4.68
C ASN A 111 1.60 -0.67 3.40
N LEU A 112 1.40 -1.39 2.30
CA LEU A 112 0.95 -0.79 1.05
C LEU A 112 -0.47 -0.22 1.17
N GLU A 113 -1.36 -0.91 1.86
CA GLU A 113 -2.71 -0.42 2.11
C GLU A 113 -2.67 0.87 2.94
N ARG A 114 -1.81 0.95 3.95
CA ARG A 114 -1.65 2.15 4.77
C ARG A 114 -1.06 3.32 3.99
N VAL A 115 -0.17 3.08 3.05
CA VAL A 115 0.30 4.12 2.12
C VAL A 115 -0.89 4.73 1.39
N SER A 116 -1.78 3.89 0.86
CA SER A 116 -2.99 4.35 0.17
C SER A 116 -3.94 5.12 1.11
N ASP A 117 -4.09 4.68 2.37
CA ASP A 117 -4.92 5.37 3.36
C ASP A 117 -4.40 6.79 3.62
N HIS A 118 -3.09 6.96 3.78
CA HIS A 118 -2.51 8.28 3.99
C HIS A 118 -2.62 9.17 2.75
N ALA A 119 -2.50 8.58 1.56
CA ALA A 119 -2.75 9.29 0.31
C ALA A 119 -4.19 9.79 0.23
N TYR A 120 -5.14 8.96 0.64
CA TYR A 120 -6.55 9.31 0.68
C TYR A 120 -6.81 10.45 1.68
N ASN A 121 -6.19 10.41 2.86
CA ASN A 121 -6.28 11.49 3.83
C ASN A 121 -5.75 12.81 3.26
N LEU A 122 -4.60 12.75 2.57
CA LEU A 122 -4.01 13.92 1.93
C LEU A 122 -4.96 14.53 0.90
N ALA A 123 -5.58 13.70 0.06
CA ALA A 123 -6.58 14.14 -0.92
C ALA A 123 -7.80 14.77 -0.23
N GLY A 124 -8.22 14.21 0.91
CA GLY A 124 -9.33 14.73 1.71
C GLY A 124 -9.08 16.13 2.23
N TYR A 125 -7.87 16.42 2.70
CA TYR A 125 -7.51 17.77 3.16
C TYR A 125 -7.58 18.78 2.02
N ILE A 126 -7.11 18.40 0.85
CA ILE A 126 -7.14 19.26 -0.34
C ILE A 126 -8.59 19.54 -0.75
N LYS A 127 -9.42 18.52 -0.77
CA LYS A 127 -10.84 18.65 -1.07
C LYS A 127 -11.54 19.63 -0.12
N ASP A 128 -11.25 19.52 1.18
CA ASP A 128 -11.86 20.35 2.21
C ASP A 128 -11.40 21.81 2.12
N GLU A 129 -10.21 22.07 1.62
CA GLU A 129 -9.65 23.41 1.42
C GLU A 129 -10.24 24.11 0.17
N MET A 130 -10.87 23.39 -0.70
CA MET A 130 -11.44 23.88 -1.96
C MET A 130 -12.94 24.18 -1.79
#